data_76172c4423c07b55fb7251b0e4a71d22
#
_entry.id   76172c4423c07b55fb7251b0e4a71d22
#
_cell.length_a   1.000
_cell.length_b   1.000
_cell.length_c   1.000
_cell.angle_alpha   90.00
_cell.angle_beta   90.00
_cell.angle_gamma   90.00
#
_symmetry.space_group_name_H-M   'P 1'
#
loop_
_entity.id
_entity.type
_entity.pdbx_description
1 polymer ?
#
loop_
_entity_poly.entity_id
_entity_poly.type
_entity_poly.pdbx_seq_one_letter_code
_entity_poly.pdbx_strand_id
1 'polypeptide(L)' 'MNKVMTDYYKQLLGSKIVQIVESTEHPPTPGLRLDDGRIAWIQCDPEGNGPGFLQIEKPTGKR' A
#
# COMPACT_ATOMS: atom_id res chain seq x y z
N MET A 1 1.98 16.71 6.57
CA MET A 1 2.40 15.71 5.59
C MET A 1 3.13 16.37 4.45
N ASN A 2 4.16 15.73 4.01
CA ASN A 2 4.98 16.23 2.92
C ASN A 2 4.21 16.12 1.61
N LYS A 3 4.36 17.13 0.76
CA LYS A 3 3.61 17.20 -0.50
C LYS A 3 3.94 16.04 -1.42
N VAL A 4 5.18 15.54 -1.40
CA VAL A 4 5.59 14.42 -2.23
C VAL A 4 4.77 13.17 -1.89
N MET A 5 4.57 12.91 -0.60
CA MET A 5 3.77 11.77 -0.19
C MET A 5 2.31 11.94 -0.57
N THR A 6 1.79 13.14 -0.44
CA THR A 6 0.42 13.42 -0.85
C THR A 6 0.23 13.13 -2.33
N ASP A 7 1.17 13.59 -3.16
CA ASP A 7 1.08 13.35 -4.60
C ASP A 7 1.19 11.87 -4.93
N TYR A 8 2.05 11.14 -4.22
CA TYR A 8 2.20 9.71 -4.42
C TYR A 8 0.88 8.98 -4.18
N TYR A 9 0.15 9.38 -3.12
CA TYR A 9 -1.10 8.71 -2.78
C TYR A 9 -2.26 9.09 -3.69
N LYS A 10 -2.12 10.15 -4.49
CA LYS A 10 -3.20 10.56 -5.40
C LYS A 10 -3.52 9.47 -6.42
N GLN A 11 -2.57 8.61 -6.72
CA GLN A 11 -2.81 7.53 -7.65
C GLN A 11 -3.85 6.54 -7.16
N LEU A 12 -4.20 6.60 -5.86
CA LEU A 12 -5.22 5.73 -5.30
C LEU A 12 -6.64 6.27 -5.47
N LEU A 13 -6.77 7.52 -5.89
CA LEU A 13 -8.09 8.12 -6.02
C LEU A 13 -8.90 7.38 -7.08
N GLY A 14 -10.15 7.09 -6.75
CA GLY A 14 -11.03 6.36 -7.65
C GLY A 14 -10.87 4.86 -7.63
N SER A 15 -9.90 4.35 -6.91
CA SER A 15 -9.70 2.91 -6.80
C SER A 15 -10.67 2.31 -5.79
N LYS A 16 -10.99 1.04 -5.97
CA LYS A 16 -11.81 0.29 -5.03
C LYS A 16 -10.97 -0.77 -4.36
N ILE A 17 -11.20 -0.98 -3.08
CA ILE A 17 -10.55 -2.06 -2.34
C ILE A 17 -11.40 -3.29 -2.52
N VAL A 18 -10.82 -4.33 -3.10
CA VAL A 18 -11.57 -5.55 -3.43
C VAL A 18 -11.17 -6.74 -2.57
N GLN A 19 -10.06 -6.63 -1.82
CA GLN A 19 -9.60 -7.74 -0.99
C GLN A 19 -8.62 -7.22 0.06
N ILE A 20 -8.63 -7.83 1.23
CA ILE A 20 -7.61 -7.60 2.25
C ILE A 20 -6.64 -8.76 2.18
N VAL A 21 -5.35 -8.48 2.11
CA VAL A 21 -4.32 -9.50 1.96
C VAL A 21 -3.25 -9.33 3.03
N GLU A 22 -2.39 -10.32 3.16
CA GLU A 22 -1.24 -10.27 4.06
C GLU A 22 -0.01 -10.75 3.31
N SER A 23 1.14 -10.21 3.70
CA SER A 23 2.40 -10.69 3.15
C SER A 23 2.76 -12.03 3.77
N THR A 24 3.80 -12.68 3.22
CA THR A 24 4.31 -13.93 3.76
C THR A 24 5.38 -13.71 4.82
N GLU A 25 5.64 -12.46 5.16
CA GLU A 25 6.65 -12.13 6.16
C GLU A 25 6.14 -12.40 7.56
N HIS A 26 7.06 -12.39 8.54
CA HIS A 26 6.76 -12.57 9.94
C HIS A 26 7.37 -11.42 10.73
N PRO A 27 6.55 -10.57 11.34
CA PRO A 27 5.08 -10.58 11.29
C PRO A 27 4.57 -10.15 9.91
N PRO A 28 3.37 -10.57 9.54
CA PRO A 28 2.84 -10.23 8.22
C PRO A 28 2.48 -8.76 8.13
N THR A 29 2.60 -8.24 6.92
CA THR A 29 2.20 -6.86 6.61
C THR A 29 0.81 -6.90 5.99
N PRO A 30 -0.15 -6.15 6.52
CA PRO A 30 -1.47 -6.11 5.88
C PRO A 30 -1.44 -5.28 4.60
N GLY A 31 -2.28 -5.65 3.66
CA GLY A 31 -2.37 -4.96 2.39
C GLY A 31 -3.79 -4.88 1.90
N LEU A 32 -4.02 -3.92 1.02
CA LEU A 32 -5.33 -3.65 0.44
C LEU A 32 -5.20 -3.86 -1.07
N ARG A 33 -5.87 -4.91 -1.57
CA ARG A 33 -5.84 -5.15 -3.02
C ARG A 33 -6.86 -4.26 -3.70
N LEU A 34 -6.43 -3.58 -4.74
CA LEU A 34 -7.27 -2.65 -5.48
C LEU A 34 -7.85 -3.34 -6.72
N ASP A 35 -8.86 -2.70 -7.29
CA ASP A 35 -9.62 -3.28 -8.40
C ASP A 35 -8.79 -3.44 -9.68
N ASP A 36 -7.66 -2.76 -9.79
CA ASP A 36 -6.77 -2.91 -10.94
C ASP A 36 -5.60 -3.85 -10.67
N GLY A 37 -5.58 -4.50 -9.51
CA GLY A 37 -4.54 -5.47 -9.17
C GLY A 37 -3.38 -4.92 -8.36
N ARG A 38 -3.32 -3.60 -8.16
CA ARG A 38 -2.29 -3.04 -7.29
C ARG A 38 -2.59 -3.41 -5.85
N ILE A 39 -1.56 -3.41 -5.01
CA ILE A 39 -1.73 -3.66 -3.58
C ILE A 39 -1.10 -2.51 -2.83
N ALA A 40 -1.86 -1.92 -1.91
CA ALA A 40 -1.37 -0.87 -1.03
C ALA A 40 -0.99 -1.53 0.30
N TRP A 41 0.31 -1.70 0.52
CA TRP A 41 0.83 -2.32 1.74
C TRP A 41 0.92 -1.29 2.84
N ILE A 42 0.42 -1.63 4.02
CA ILE A 42 0.44 -0.73 5.18
C ILE A 42 1.76 -0.96 5.91
N GLN A 43 2.68 -0.02 5.77
CA GLN A 43 4.01 -0.12 6.34
C GLN A 43 4.13 0.77 7.57
N CYS A 44 4.88 0.32 8.56
CA CYS A 44 5.16 1.17 9.72
C CYS A 44 6.38 2.04 9.41
N ASP A 45 6.49 3.15 10.14
CA ASP A 45 7.68 3.98 10.08
C ASP A 45 8.83 3.17 10.67
N PRO A 46 9.90 2.89 9.90
CA PRO A 46 10.98 2.05 10.40
C PRO A 46 11.70 2.62 11.61
N GLU A 47 11.62 3.93 11.81
CA GLU A 47 12.27 4.55 12.95
C GLU A 47 11.32 4.85 14.10
N GLY A 48 10.03 4.56 13.92
CA GLY A 48 9.07 4.76 14.98
C GLY A 48 8.73 6.21 15.27
N ASN A 49 9.03 7.10 14.34
CA ASN A 49 8.82 8.53 14.56
C ASN A 49 7.55 9.06 13.95
N GLY A 50 6.75 8.23 13.33
CA GLY A 50 5.54 8.69 12.68
C GLY A 50 4.59 7.54 12.38
N PRO A 51 3.51 7.84 11.68
CA PRO A 51 2.42 6.87 11.49
C PRO A 51 2.67 5.80 10.44
N GLY A 52 3.78 5.86 9.73
CA GLY A 52 4.02 4.90 8.66
C GLY A 52 3.53 5.42 7.32
N PHE A 53 3.35 4.53 6.37
CA PHE A 53 3.02 4.93 5.01
C PHE A 53 2.40 3.76 4.26
N LEU A 54 1.80 4.06 3.11
CA LEU A 54 1.30 3.06 2.19
C LEU A 54 2.30 2.88 1.06
N GLN A 55 2.72 1.65 0.86
CA GLN A 55 3.59 1.31 -0.26
C GLN A 55 2.73 0.66 -1.33
N ILE A 56 2.65 1.28 -2.50
CA ILE A 56 1.77 0.83 -3.56
C ILE A 56 2.58 -0.02 -4.52
N GLU A 57 2.22 -1.29 -4.61
CA GLU A 57 2.90 -2.24 -5.45
C GLU A 57 2.10 -2.43 -6.73
N LYS A 58 2.77 -2.36 -7.87
CA LYS A 58 2.13 -2.56 -9.16
C LYS A 58 1.66 -4.01 -9.28
N PRO A 59 0.64 -4.26 -10.12
CA PRO A 59 0.22 -5.64 -10.38
C PRO A 59 1.39 -6.43 -10.90
N THR A 60 1.53 -7.66 -10.42
CA THR A 60 2.60 -8.52 -10.88
C THR A 60 2.34 -8.99 -12.29
N GLY A 61 1.18 -8.95 -12.69
CA GLY A 61 0.81 -9.07 -14.05
C GLY A 61 1.29 -10.15 -14.85
N LYS A 62 1.61 -10.94 -14.48
CA LYS A 62 2.02 -11.82 -15.31
C LYS A 62 1.14 -12.75 -15.79
N ARG A 63 1.02 -12.62 -16.06
CA ARG A 63 0.58 -13.16 -16.47
C ARG A 63 0.57 -13.55 -16.79
#